data_c57cf88210958de5ec6827abe100de29
#
_entry.id   c57cf88210958de5ec6827abe100de29
#
_cell.length_a   1.000
_cell.length_b   1.000
_cell.length_c   1.000
_cell.angle_alpha   90.00
_cell.angle_beta   90.00
_cell.angle_gamma   90.00
#
_symmetry.space_group_name_H-M   'P 1'
#
loop_
_entity.id
_entity.type
_entity.pdbx_description
1 polymer ?
#
loop_
_entity_poly.entity_id
_entity_poly.type
_entity_poly.pdbx_seq_one_letter_code
_entity_poly.pdbx_strand_id
1 'polypeptide(L)'
;MNIIKYNLQSRKGLTAGFLTLGLALGGSAQAGPTLQYGEQGFLQFNYAVQFWGQSRGYTSATDDGDTNDFFLRRNRITLMGQYNDYVGYYAQLEAGNDSKGGNDDRAVYYRDAYLTLDYSDPIRFIAGRFKNTFSRENLEACLEPLTLDRSESLTYTPYGGTRDTGVAMWGNLADGMFQYRVMVSDGREGEETVSDSPRLTGRVHLSLLDPEYDYGYRGTYLGTQQVLTIGASFDQQDDIAYGSYSTREDPKDYSASTVDIFYEQPFDFGTLTLSSAVFDYSVDGFPTDPDPELNANVEREGMYAKAGYLLPNPVGLGRLQFFLRAEETEYGEELGLSDRSWNSVGANYYLNGQSLKLTFEHASIEFDEQHATNPALQDYDQTTVGLQMIF
;
A
#
# COMPACT_ATOMS: atom_id res chain seq x y z
N MET A 1 0.88 7.50 10.56
CA MET A 1 -0.21 7.02 11.41
C MET A 1 -0.24 7.94 12.61
N ASN A 2 -1.15 8.94 12.59
CA ASN A 2 -1.33 9.75 13.78
C ASN A 2 -1.72 8.81 14.91
N ILE A 3 -0.85 8.63 15.87
CA ILE A 3 -1.24 8.23 17.19
C ILE A 3 -1.95 9.47 17.72
N ILE A 4 -3.27 9.48 17.58
CA ILE A 4 -4.11 10.60 18.01
C ILE A 4 -3.79 10.84 19.49
N LYS A 5 -3.13 11.97 19.80
CA LYS A 5 -3.00 12.44 21.16
C LYS A 5 -4.39 12.84 21.62
N TYR A 6 -5.11 11.92 22.20
CA TYR A 6 -6.32 12.26 22.94
C TYR A 6 -5.92 13.03 24.21
N ASN A 7 -6.24 14.30 24.22
CA ASN A 7 -6.19 15.12 25.43
C ASN A 7 -7.26 14.62 26.41
N LEU A 8 -6.90 13.66 27.26
CA LEU A 8 -7.73 13.17 28.35
C LEU A 8 -7.68 14.17 29.50
N GLN A 9 -8.59 15.14 29.50
CA GLN A 9 -8.91 15.86 30.72
C GLN A 9 -9.51 14.86 31.73
N SER A 10 -8.85 14.80 32.87
CA SER A 10 -9.17 13.96 34.01
C SER A 10 -10.68 13.90 34.35
N ARG A 11 -11.26 12.71 34.32
CA ARG A 11 -12.41 12.36 35.16
C ARG A 11 -12.11 11.09 35.94
N LYS A 12 -11.88 11.26 37.23
CA LYS A 12 -11.92 10.18 38.24
C LYS A 12 -13.35 9.64 38.33
N GLY A 13 -13.52 8.34 38.11
CA GLY A 13 -14.78 7.66 38.31
C GLY A 13 -14.71 6.23 37.85
N LEU A 14 -14.42 5.29 38.77
CA LEU A 14 -14.64 3.86 38.55
C LEU A 14 -16.12 3.61 38.30
N THR A 15 -16.48 3.14 37.12
CA THR A 15 -17.79 2.47 36.95
C THR A 15 -17.59 1.35 35.92
N ALA A 16 -17.80 0.11 36.38
CA ALA A 16 -17.94 -1.05 35.49
C ALA A 16 -19.16 -0.81 34.58
N GLY A 17 -18.93 -0.53 33.32
CA GLY A 17 -19.97 -0.20 32.36
C GLY A 17 -20.17 -1.35 31.37
N PHE A 18 -21.38 -1.85 31.36
CA PHE A 18 -21.93 -2.81 30.40
C PHE A 18 -21.67 -2.38 28.94
N LEU A 19 -21.33 -3.38 28.11
CA LEU A 19 -21.29 -3.24 26.64
C LEU A 19 -22.71 -2.90 26.14
N THR A 20 -22.98 -1.65 25.87
CA THR A 20 -24.14 -1.27 25.07
C THR A 20 -23.73 -1.09 23.64
N LEU A 21 -24.17 -2.01 22.77
CA LEU A 21 -24.12 -1.85 21.32
C LEU A 21 -25.07 -0.71 20.92
N GLY A 22 -24.55 0.50 20.87
CA GLY A 22 -25.29 1.66 20.37
C GLY A 22 -24.90 1.89 18.89
N LEU A 23 -25.81 1.62 17.97
CA LEU A 23 -25.76 2.09 16.60
C LEU A 23 -25.96 3.62 16.59
N ALA A 24 -24.88 4.38 16.70
CA ALA A 24 -24.91 5.82 16.43
C ALA A 24 -24.53 6.05 14.96
N LEU A 25 -25.51 6.40 14.16
CA LEU A 25 -25.37 6.92 12.80
C LEU A 25 -24.77 8.34 12.85
N GLY A 26 -23.47 8.43 12.94
CA GLY A 26 -22.74 9.70 12.90
C GLY A 26 -21.28 9.44 12.51
N GLY A 27 -20.91 9.87 11.30
CA GLY A 27 -19.67 9.54 10.59
C GLY A 27 -18.37 9.95 11.28
N SER A 28 -17.88 9.08 12.13
CA SER A 28 -16.47 8.99 12.48
C SER A 28 -16.04 7.55 12.22
N ALA A 29 -14.87 7.34 11.62
CA ALA A 29 -14.27 6.02 11.51
C ALA A 29 -14.32 5.40 12.92
N GLN A 30 -15.07 4.31 13.08
CA GLN A 30 -15.25 3.70 14.39
C GLN A 30 -13.98 2.92 14.70
N ALA A 31 -13.16 3.50 15.57
CA ALA A 31 -12.02 2.78 16.13
C ALA A 31 -12.54 1.54 16.89
N GLY A 32 -11.84 0.41 16.71
CA GLY A 32 -12.20 -0.80 17.44
C GLY A 32 -12.05 -0.66 18.95
N PRO A 33 -12.48 -1.66 19.73
CA PRO A 33 -12.46 -1.60 21.19
C PRO A 33 -11.05 -1.36 21.72
N THR A 34 -10.94 -0.49 22.71
CA THR A 34 -9.67 -0.10 23.33
C THR A 34 -9.65 -0.52 24.79
N LEU A 35 -8.60 -1.25 25.19
CA LEU A 35 -8.30 -1.64 26.56
C LEU A 35 -7.20 -0.73 27.11
N GLN A 36 -7.47 -0.06 28.22
CA GLN A 36 -6.46 0.72 28.96
C GLN A 36 -5.70 -0.19 29.93
N TYR A 37 -4.39 0.00 30.06
CA TYR A 37 -3.56 -0.67 31.07
C TYR A 37 -2.47 0.28 31.60
N GLY A 38 -2.16 0.16 32.90
CA GLY A 38 -1.28 1.11 33.56
C GLY A 38 -1.83 2.55 33.52
N GLU A 39 -0.94 3.53 33.59
CA GLU A 39 -1.32 4.95 33.59
C GLU A 39 -1.40 5.56 32.18
N GLN A 40 -0.62 5.06 31.24
CA GLN A 40 -0.45 5.63 29.91
C GLN A 40 -0.67 4.62 28.78
N GLY A 41 -0.66 3.32 29.09
CA GLY A 41 -0.72 2.27 28.10
C GLY A 41 -2.14 1.98 27.62
N PHE A 42 -2.28 1.66 26.34
CA PHE A 42 -3.53 1.14 25.79
C PHE A 42 -3.27 0.10 24.68
N LEU A 43 -4.21 -0.80 24.53
CA LEU A 43 -4.30 -1.75 23.42
C LEU A 43 -5.62 -1.51 22.69
N GLN A 44 -5.54 -1.30 21.38
CA GLN A 44 -6.68 -1.21 20.49
C GLN A 44 -6.72 -2.42 19.55
N PHE A 45 -7.89 -3.00 19.42
CA PHE A 45 -8.18 -4.07 18.48
C PHE A 45 -8.90 -3.50 17.27
N ASN A 46 -8.44 -3.80 16.05
CA ASN A 46 -9.14 -3.44 14.81
C ASN A 46 -9.29 -4.67 13.93
N TYR A 47 -10.35 -4.67 13.14
CA TYR A 47 -10.62 -5.69 12.15
C TYR A 47 -10.91 -5.04 10.79
N ALA A 48 -10.39 -5.62 9.71
CA ALA A 48 -10.66 -5.16 8.37
C ALA A 48 -10.89 -6.36 7.45
N VAL A 49 -11.94 -6.27 6.64
CA VAL A 49 -12.24 -7.26 5.62
C VAL A 49 -12.55 -6.56 4.30
N GLN A 50 -11.99 -7.12 3.21
CA GLN A 50 -12.36 -6.79 1.83
C GLN A 50 -12.76 -8.07 1.12
N PHE A 51 -13.97 -8.09 0.59
CA PHE A 51 -14.51 -9.15 -0.25
C PHE A 51 -14.61 -8.64 -1.67
N TRP A 52 -14.11 -9.40 -2.64
CA TRP A 52 -14.18 -9.07 -4.05
C TRP A 52 -14.95 -10.13 -4.84
N GLY A 53 -15.79 -9.66 -5.75
CA GLY A 53 -16.32 -10.43 -6.86
C GLY A 53 -15.69 -9.89 -8.13
N GLN A 54 -15.00 -10.73 -8.89
CA GLN A 54 -14.22 -10.35 -10.06
C GLN A 54 -14.57 -11.22 -11.25
N SER A 55 -14.83 -10.58 -12.37
CA SER A 55 -14.92 -11.21 -13.69
C SER A 55 -13.72 -10.76 -14.50
N ARG A 56 -13.03 -11.70 -15.12
CA ARG A 56 -11.87 -11.45 -15.96
C ARG A 56 -12.00 -12.21 -17.26
N GLY A 57 -11.90 -11.48 -18.37
CA GLY A 57 -11.83 -12.06 -19.70
C GLY A 57 -10.51 -12.78 -19.91
N TYR A 58 -10.53 -13.87 -20.67
CA TYR A 58 -9.36 -14.53 -21.21
C TYR A 58 -8.30 -15.00 -20.19
N THR A 59 -8.67 -15.72 -19.15
CA THR A 59 -7.70 -16.17 -18.12
C THR A 59 -7.58 -17.69 -17.95
N SER A 60 -8.25 -18.44 -18.81
CA SER A 60 -8.12 -19.90 -18.83
C SER A 60 -6.88 -20.31 -19.65
N ALA A 61 -6.01 -21.12 -19.08
CA ALA A 61 -4.84 -21.68 -19.77
C ALA A 61 -5.18 -22.59 -20.96
N THR A 62 -6.46 -22.86 -21.21
CA THR A 62 -6.92 -23.86 -22.19
C THR A 62 -8.01 -23.37 -23.11
N ASP A 63 -8.58 -22.19 -22.90
CA ASP A 63 -9.74 -21.72 -23.67
C ASP A 63 -10.02 -20.21 -23.50
N ASP A 64 -10.76 -19.62 -24.44
CA ASP A 64 -11.22 -18.22 -24.48
C ASP A 64 -12.29 -17.88 -23.43
N GLY A 65 -12.34 -18.59 -22.32
CA GLY A 65 -13.39 -18.45 -21.31
C GLY A 65 -13.11 -17.41 -20.26
N ASP A 66 -14.14 -16.61 -19.93
CA ASP A 66 -14.11 -15.70 -18.78
C ASP A 66 -14.01 -16.48 -17.47
N THR A 67 -13.25 -15.96 -16.51
CA THR A 67 -13.24 -16.47 -15.14
C THR A 67 -14.06 -15.55 -14.24
N ASN A 68 -14.80 -16.15 -13.30
CA ASN A 68 -15.58 -15.42 -12.30
C ASN A 68 -15.21 -15.95 -10.92
N ASP A 69 -14.63 -15.06 -10.10
CA ASP A 69 -14.08 -15.43 -8.80
C ASP A 69 -14.72 -14.59 -7.68
N PHE A 70 -14.87 -15.23 -6.51
CA PHE A 70 -15.20 -14.58 -5.26
C PHE A 70 -14.15 -14.91 -4.22
N PHE A 71 -13.53 -13.89 -3.64
CA PHE A 71 -12.44 -14.10 -2.68
C PHE A 71 -12.35 -13.00 -1.63
N LEU A 72 -11.67 -13.31 -0.52
CA LEU A 72 -11.28 -12.34 0.48
C LEU A 72 -9.96 -11.70 0.04
N ARG A 73 -10.02 -10.50 -0.51
CA ARG A 73 -8.82 -9.76 -0.93
C ARG A 73 -7.94 -9.42 0.27
N ARG A 74 -8.58 -9.06 1.40
CA ARG A 74 -7.91 -8.78 2.68
C ARG A 74 -8.81 -9.23 3.83
N ASN A 75 -8.18 -9.86 4.83
CA ASN A 75 -8.85 -10.25 6.07
C ASN A 75 -7.84 -10.08 7.20
N ARG A 76 -7.95 -8.99 7.97
CA ARG A 76 -6.91 -8.50 8.88
C ARG A 76 -7.40 -8.32 10.29
N ILE A 77 -6.61 -8.81 11.22
CA ILE A 77 -6.70 -8.47 12.64
C ILE A 77 -5.49 -7.60 12.98
N THR A 78 -5.74 -6.45 13.59
CA THR A 78 -4.69 -5.53 14.01
C THR A 78 -4.77 -5.26 15.49
N LEU A 79 -3.65 -5.42 16.17
CA LEU A 79 -3.41 -5.01 17.54
C LEU A 79 -2.43 -3.83 17.50
N MET A 80 -2.84 -2.70 18.05
CA MET A 80 -1.99 -1.51 18.09
C MET A 80 -2.18 -0.78 19.42
N GLY A 81 -1.17 -0.03 19.83
CA GLY A 81 -1.29 0.73 21.04
C GLY A 81 -0.01 1.42 21.47
N GLN A 82 -0.03 1.89 22.70
CA GLN A 82 1.13 2.50 23.35
C GLN A 82 1.44 1.80 24.66
N TYR A 83 2.72 1.62 24.93
CA TYR A 83 3.22 1.15 26.21
C TYR A 83 3.38 2.34 27.18
N ASN A 84 3.85 3.48 26.66
CA ASN A 84 3.97 4.76 27.36
C ASN A 84 3.94 5.93 26.35
N ASP A 85 4.21 7.15 26.79
CA ASP A 85 4.18 8.35 25.93
C ASP A 85 5.13 8.31 24.73
N TYR A 86 6.17 7.47 24.76
CA TYR A 86 7.21 7.40 23.73
C TYR A 86 7.18 6.11 22.92
N VAL A 87 6.77 4.99 23.52
CA VAL A 87 6.87 3.67 22.91
C VAL A 87 5.49 3.19 22.50
N GLY A 88 5.33 2.99 21.20
CA GLY A 88 4.17 2.37 20.60
C GLY A 88 4.49 0.98 20.05
N TYR A 89 3.46 0.23 19.70
CA TYR A 89 3.56 -1.08 19.08
C TYR A 89 2.42 -1.33 18.11
N TYR A 90 2.70 -2.18 17.13
CA TYR A 90 1.75 -2.56 16.10
C TYR A 90 2.00 -4.01 15.68
N ALA A 91 0.93 -4.80 15.61
CA ALA A 91 0.97 -6.14 15.05
C ALA A 91 -0.27 -6.36 14.18
N GLN A 92 -0.07 -6.85 12.96
CA GLN A 92 -1.15 -7.16 12.03
C GLN A 92 -1.00 -8.59 11.51
N LEU A 93 -2.05 -9.38 11.71
CA LEU A 93 -2.22 -10.68 11.07
C LEU A 93 -3.08 -10.52 9.83
N GLU A 94 -2.73 -11.21 8.77
CA GLU A 94 -3.51 -11.32 7.55
C GLU A 94 -3.80 -12.80 7.23
N ALA A 95 -5.05 -13.07 6.92
CA ALA A 95 -5.55 -14.34 6.42
C ALA A 95 -6.39 -14.04 5.19
N GLY A 96 -5.80 -13.50 4.16
CA GLY A 96 -6.48 -13.10 2.95
C GLY A 96 -5.78 -13.68 1.74
N ASN A 97 -6.53 -13.81 0.67
CA ASN A 97 -5.97 -14.17 -0.60
C ASN A 97 -5.48 -12.91 -1.31
N ASP A 98 -4.16 -12.78 -1.46
CA ASP A 98 -3.58 -11.72 -2.28
C ASP A 98 -3.62 -12.08 -3.77
N SER A 99 -3.87 -13.34 -4.12
CA SER A 99 -3.92 -13.75 -5.51
C SER A 99 -5.28 -13.38 -6.11
N LYS A 100 -5.25 -12.61 -7.16
CA LYS A 100 -6.38 -12.36 -8.06
C LYS A 100 -6.67 -13.57 -8.97
N GLY A 101 -6.06 -14.70 -8.71
CA GLY A 101 -6.06 -15.88 -9.55
C GLY A 101 -6.59 -17.16 -8.88
N GLY A 102 -7.36 -17.05 -7.80
CA GLY A 102 -8.11 -18.19 -7.27
C GLY A 102 -7.35 -19.20 -6.40
N ASN A 103 -6.11 -18.94 -6.03
CA ASN A 103 -5.44 -19.76 -5.00
C ASN A 103 -5.93 -19.32 -3.63
N ASP A 104 -6.80 -20.14 -3.03
CA ASP A 104 -7.28 -19.99 -1.66
C ASP A 104 -6.15 -20.29 -0.66
N ASP A 105 -5.22 -19.36 -0.52
CA ASP A 105 -4.23 -19.43 0.54
C ASP A 105 -4.90 -18.99 1.85
N ARG A 106 -5.21 -19.96 2.69
CA ARG A 106 -5.80 -19.78 4.02
C ARG A 106 -4.75 -19.60 5.11
N ALA A 107 -3.48 -19.48 4.73
CA ALA A 107 -2.42 -19.29 5.69
C ALA A 107 -2.59 -17.97 6.42
N VAL A 108 -2.43 -17.99 7.73
CA VAL A 108 -2.38 -16.79 8.57
C VAL A 108 -0.92 -16.42 8.76
N TYR A 109 -0.56 -15.20 8.44
CA TYR A 109 0.81 -14.71 8.59
C TYR A 109 0.88 -13.34 9.25
N TYR A 110 2.02 -13.04 9.84
CA TYR A 110 2.32 -11.70 10.33
C TYR A 110 2.66 -10.80 9.15
N ARG A 111 1.79 -9.85 8.87
CA ARG A 111 2.01 -8.85 7.84
C ARG A 111 2.93 -7.72 8.32
N ASP A 112 2.61 -7.18 9.48
CA ASP A 112 3.36 -6.13 10.15
C ASP A 112 3.55 -6.52 11.63
N ALA A 113 4.75 -6.30 12.19
CA ALA A 113 5.05 -6.48 13.60
C ALA A 113 6.23 -5.57 13.97
N TYR A 114 5.95 -4.44 14.65
CA TYR A 114 6.97 -3.45 14.94
C TYR A 114 6.70 -2.64 16.20
N LEU A 115 7.76 -2.06 16.71
CA LEU A 115 7.75 -1.05 17.77
C LEU A 115 8.00 0.34 17.16
N THR A 116 7.42 1.37 17.78
CA THR A 116 7.73 2.77 17.49
C THR A 116 8.35 3.43 18.69
N LEU A 117 9.30 4.35 18.44
CA LEU A 117 9.83 5.25 19.44
C LEU A 117 9.64 6.68 18.96
N ASP A 118 8.69 7.38 19.55
CA ASP A 118 8.33 8.76 19.22
C ASP A 118 9.01 9.72 20.20
N TYR A 119 10.31 10.02 19.96
CA TYR A 119 11.07 10.90 20.81
C TYR A 119 10.64 12.37 20.66
N SER A 120 10.46 12.80 19.44
CA SER A 120 9.97 14.13 19.06
C SER A 120 9.42 14.12 17.64
N ASP A 121 8.71 15.17 17.23
CA ASP A 121 8.17 15.24 15.86
C ASP A 121 9.25 15.15 14.76
N PRO A 122 10.42 15.80 14.91
CA PRO A 122 11.53 15.62 13.98
C PRO A 122 12.25 14.27 14.05
N ILE A 123 12.15 13.52 15.14
CA ILE A 123 12.92 12.28 15.33
C ILE A 123 12.03 11.19 15.90
N ARG A 124 11.73 10.21 15.06
CA ARG A 124 10.98 9.01 15.39
C ARG A 124 11.64 7.79 14.80
N PHE A 125 11.48 6.65 15.43
CA PHE A 125 12.01 5.37 14.95
C PHE A 125 10.91 4.33 14.86
N ILE A 126 11.11 3.39 13.93
CA ILE A 126 10.32 2.17 13.78
C ILE A 126 11.31 1.01 13.70
N ALA A 127 11.08 -0.07 14.44
CA ALA A 127 11.93 -1.26 14.41
C ALA A 127 11.06 -2.52 14.37
N GLY A 128 11.36 -3.43 13.44
CA GLY A 128 10.63 -4.67 13.20
C GLY A 128 10.27 -4.88 11.74
N ARG A 129 9.18 -5.60 11.47
CA ARG A 129 8.66 -5.82 10.11
C ARG A 129 7.55 -4.83 9.82
N PHE A 130 7.75 -3.97 8.81
CA PHE A 130 6.80 -2.92 8.43
C PHE A 130 6.96 -2.55 6.95
N LYS A 131 6.10 -1.66 6.47
CA LYS A 131 6.19 -1.16 5.09
C LYS A 131 7.55 -0.51 4.83
N ASN A 132 8.25 -1.02 3.78
CA ASN A 132 9.42 -0.34 3.25
C ASN A 132 9.05 1.10 2.84
N THR A 133 9.96 2.02 3.10
CA THR A 133 9.69 3.46 2.95
C THR A 133 9.75 3.97 1.50
N PHE A 134 10.08 3.11 0.54
CA PHE A 134 10.11 3.45 -0.88
C PHE A 134 8.71 3.73 -1.43
N SER A 135 8.54 4.84 -2.11
CA SER A 135 7.36 5.37 -2.80
C SER A 135 6.16 5.75 -1.93
N ARG A 136 5.39 6.75 -2.38
CA ARG A 136 4.08 7.09 -1.82
C ARG A 136 3.13 5.91 -1.93
N GLU A 137 3.07 5.29 -3.11
CA GLU A 137 2.16 4.18 -3.41
C GLU A 137 2.37 2.98 -2.48
N ASN A 138 3.62 2.65 -2.16
CA ASN A 138 3.91 1.59 -1.19
C ASN A 138 3.44 1.96 0.22
N LEU A 139 3.67 3.20 0.63
CA LEU A 139 3.27 3.70 1.95
C LEU A 139 1.76 3.98 2.06
N GLU A 140 1.04 4.12 0.94
CA GLU A 140 -0.40 4.33 0.95
C GLU A 140 -1.15 3.18 1.65
N ALA A 141 -2.12 3.54 2.48
CA ALA A 141 -2.95 2.57 3.17
C ALA A 141 -3.79 1.77 2.15
N CYS A 142 -3.50 0.48 2.00
CA CYS A 142 -4.17 -0.38 1.03
C CYS A 142 -5.68 -0.62 1.31
N LEU A 143 -6.20 -0.12 2.42
CA LEU A 143 -7.63 -0.07 2.74
C LEU A 143 -8.26 1.30 2.43
N GLU A 144 -7.45 2.29 2.06
CA GLU A 144 -7.89 3.65 1.77
C GLU A 144 -7.40 4.15 0.39
N PRO A 145 -7.28 3.31 -0.65
CA PRO A 145 -6.85 3.76 -1.96
C PRO A 145 -7.92 4.62 -2.64
N LEU A 146 -7.50 5.46 -3.59
CA LEU A 146 -8.39 6.23 -4.44
C LEU A 146 -9.14 5.32 -5.43
N THR A 147 -8.43 4.35 -6.02
CA THR A 147 -8.93 3.33 -6.94
C THR A 147 -9.29 2.04 -6.18
N LEU A 148 -9.63 0.96 -6.85
CA LEU A 148 -9.93 -0.31 -6.21
C LEU A 148 -8.72 -0.83 -5.40
N ASP A 149 -7.51 -0.72 -5.97
CA ASP A 149 -6.24 -1.05 -5.32
C ASP A 149 -5.15 -0.06 -5.71
N ARG A 150 -3.98 -0.19 -5.12
CA ARG A 150 -2.78 0.60 -5.44
C ARG A 150 -2.24 0.22 -6.82
N SER A 151 -1.29 1.01 -7.35
CA SER A 151 -0.54 0.65 -8.55
C SER A 151 0.18 -0.68 -8.35
N GLU A 152 0.06 -1.59 -9.30
CA GLU A 152 0.76 -2.87 -9.25
C GLU A 152 2.24 -2.68 -9.54
N SER A 153 2.58 -1.84 -10.47
CA SER A 153 3.97 -1.61 -10.89
C SER A 153 4.86 -1.07 -9.78
N LEU A 154 4.31 -0.26 -8.86
CA LEU A 154 5.05 0.29 -7.72
C LEU A 154 4.98 -0.55 -6.44
N THR A 155 4.15 -1.59 -6.40
CA THR A 155 4.00 -2.42 -5.19
C THR A 155 4.83 -3.69 -5.22
N TYR A 156 5.27 -4.12 -6.38
CA TYR A 156 6.18 -5.26 -6.53
C TYR A 156 7.62 -4.80 -6.48
N THR A 157 8.44 -5.54 -5.77
CA THR A 157 9.89 -5.31 -5.64
C THR A 157 10.61 -6.64 -5.85
N PRO A 158 11.92 -6.65 -6.07
CA PRO A 158 12.71 -7.89 -6.12
C PRO A 158 12.62 -8.72 -4.83
N TYR A 159 12.12 -8.12 -3.77
CA TYR A 159 11.98 -8.71 -2.44
C TYR A 159 10.61 -9.36 -2.19
N GLY A 160 9.81 -9.56 -3.22
CA GLY A 160 8.53 -10.28 -3.15
C GLY A 160 7.42 -9.58 -2.38
N GLY A 161 7.59 -8.32 -1.96
CA GLY A 161 6.54 -7.66 -1.20
C GLY A 161 6.85 -6.22 -0.78
N THR A 162 5.88 -5.62 -0.11
CA THR A 162 5.90 -4.21 0.29
C THR A 162 6.42 -3.98 1.71
N ARG A 163 6.82 -5.06 2.40
CA ARG A 163 7.33 -5.04 3.78
C ARG A 163 8.73 -5.59 3.81
N ASP A 164 9.47 -5.08 4.79
CA ASP A 164 10.79 -5.57 5.09
C ASP A 164 11.02 -5.52 6.61
N THR A 165 11.99 -6.28 7.10
CA THR A 165 12.41 -6.27 8.51
C THR A 165 13.59 -5.33 8.64
N GLY A 166 13.55 -4.40 9.60
CA GLY A 166 14.62 -3.42 9.73
C GLY A 166 14.31 -2.31 10.72
N VAL A 167 15.05 -1.22 10.57
CA VAL A 167 14.91 0.00 11.38
C VAL A 167 14.76 1.20 10.45
N ALA A 168 13.78 2.04 10.74
CA ALA A 168 13.62 3.32 10.06
C ALA A 168 13.70 4.48 11.05
N MET A 169 14.33 5.56 10.62
CA MET A 169 14.25 6.88 11.25
C MET A 169 13.43 7.80 10.34
N TRP A 170 12.52 8.56 10.93
CA TRP A 170 11.69 9.50 10.20
C TRP A 170 11.26 10.68 11.06
N GLY A 171 10.78 11.73 10.43
CA GLY A 171 10.28 12.87 11.17
C GLY A 171 9.77 14.00 10.29
N ASN A 172 9.05 14.91 10.93
CA ASN A 172 8.51 16.12 10.34
C ASN A 172 9.36 17.33 10.73
N LEU A 173 9.69 18.15 9.76
CA LEU A 173 10.43 19.40 9.90
C LEU A 173 9.58 20.56 9.38
N ALA A 174 9.85 21.77 9.85
CA ALA A 174 9.13 22.97 9.45
C ALA A 174 7.61 22.82 9.54
N ASP A 175 7.12 22.41 10.73
CA ASP A 175 5.69 22.18 11.00
C ASP A 175 5.01 21.20 10.01
N GLY A 176 5.75 20.16 9.59
CA GLY A 176 5.26 19.13 8.67
C GLY A 176 5.33 19.49 7.19
N MET A 177 5.84 20.66 6.85
CA MET A 177 6.06 21.01 5.44
C MET A 177 7.06 20.09 4.77
N PHE A 178 8.10 19.67 5.48
CA PHE A 178 9.09 18.71 5.02
C PHE A 178 9.08 17.46 5.90
N GLN A 179 9.07 16.29 5.29
CA GLN A 179 9.19 15.02 6.00
C GLN A 179 10.26 14.17 5.35
N TYR A 180 11.04 13.45 6.17
CA TYR A 180 12.05 12.52 5.71
C TYR A 180 11.86 11.14 6.33
N ARG A 181 12.32 10.12 5.62
CA ARG A 181 12.41 8.72 6.07
C ARG A 181 13.71 8.11 5.55
N VAL A 182 14.39 7.37 6.41
CA VAL A 182 15.55 6.54 6.05
C VAL A 182 15.35 5.19 6.72
N MET A 183 15.52 4.12 5.97
CA MET A 183 15.34 2.75 6.44
C MET A 183 16.57 1.92 6.07
N VAL A 184 17.04 1.13 7.01
CA VAL A 184 17.99 0.04 6.79
C VAL A 184 17.25 -1.25 7.11
N SER A 185 17.27 -2.20 6.21
CA SER A 185 16.53 -3.46 6.34
C SER A 185 17.28 -4.63 5.73
N ASP A 186 16.78 -5.83 6.01
CA ASP A 186 17.40 -7.08 5.56
C ASP A 186 17.45 -7.16 4.02
N GLY A 187 16.36 -6.78 3.35
CA GLY A 187 16.28 -6.88 1.90
C GLY A 187 16.21 -8.34 1.42
N ARG A 188 17.01 -8.69 0.44
CA ARG A 188 17.19 -10.05 -0.04
C ARG A 188 18.37 -10.69 0.68
N GLU A 189 18.15 -11.84 1.24
CA GLU A 189 19.11 -12.64 2.00
C GLU A 189 19.14 -14.09 1.50
N GLY A 190 20.13 -14.84 1.93
CA GLY A 190 20.20 -16.29 1.75
C GLY A 190 21.31 -16.74 0.79
N GLU A 191 21.24 -18.01 0.40
CA GLU A 191 22.26 -18.63 -0.46
C GLU A 191 22.25 -18.11 -1.92
N GLU A 192 21.17 -17.43 -2.31
CA GLU A 192 20.98 -16.85 -3.63
C GLU A 192 21.62 -15.48 -3.77
N THR A 193 22.03 -14.84 -2.67
CA THR A 193 22.72 -13.56 -2.68
C THR A 193 24.23 -13.73 -2.65
N VAL A 194 24.97 -12.77 -3.22
CA VAL A 194 26.42 -12.77 -3.24
C VAL A 194 26.98 -12.41 -1.87
N SER A 195 26.31 -11.49 -1.18
CA SER A 195 26.69 -11.02 0.16
C SER A 195 25.45 -10.73 0.98
N ASP A 196 25.63 -10.58 2.29
CA ASP A 196 24.59 -10.18 3.25
C ASP A 196 24.59 -8.64 3.39
N SER A 197 24.44 -7.95 2.26
CA SER A 197 24.43 -6.49 2.22
C SER A 197 23.05 -5.95 2.66
N PRO A 198 23.00 -4.96 3.55
CA PRO A 198 21.73 -4.37 3.95
C PRO A 198 21.11 -3.55 2.84
N ARG A 199 19.78 -3.58 2.75
CA ARG A 199 19.00 -2.71 1.89
C ARG A 199 18.87 -1.32 2.51
N LEU A 200 19.15 -0.29 1.75
CA LEU A 200 19.02 1.11 2.15
C LEU A 200 17.91 1.78 1.35
N THR A 201 16.92 2.32 2.05
CA THR A 201 15.80 3.02 1.43
C THR A 201 15.65 4.41 2.02
N GLY A 202 15.40 5.41 1.18
CA GLY A 202 15.17 6.78 1.60
C GLY A 202 14.00 7.43 0.88
N ARG A 203 13.29 8.32 1.58
CA ARG A 203 12.23 9.14 1.02
C ARG A 203 12.18 10.50 1.68
N VAL A 204 11.95 11.51 0.85
CA VAL A 204 11.61 12.87 1.28
C VAL A 204 10.30 13.29 0.64
N HIS A 205 9.52 14.14 1.33
CA HIS A 205 8.43 14.84 0.69
C HIS A 205 8.32 16.29 1.16
N LEU A 206 7.76 17.12 0.30
CA LEU A 206 7.42 18.52 0.55
C LEU A 206 5.91 18.68 0.45
N SER A 207 5.26 19.12 1.53
CA SER A 207 3.85 19.50 1.57
C SER A 207 3.73 21.01 1.37
N LEU A 208 3.00 21.41 0.31
CA LEU A 208 2.82 22.82 -0.07
C LEU A 208 1.47 23.39 0.38
N LEU A 209 0.57 22.53 0.84
CA LEU A 209 -0.71 22.86 1.48
C LEU A 209 -0.75 22.20 2.88
N ASP A 210 -1.88 21.59 3.28
CA ASP A 210 -1.97 20.90 4.57
C ASP A 210 -0.95 19.75 4.66
N PRO A 211 -0.15 19.68 5.73
CA PRO A 211 0.87 18.65 5.87
C PRO A 211 0.30 17.25 6.10
N GLU A 212 0.98 16.25 5.53
CA GLU A 212 0.74 14.84 5.80
C GLU A 212 1.69 14.36 6.90
N TYR A 213 1.26 14.43 8.17
CA TYR A 213 2.13 14.16 9.33
C TYR A 213 2.43 12.68 9.59
N ASP A 214 1.65 11.78 9.01
CA ASP A 214 1.73 10.34 9.28
C ASP A 214 2.90 9.65 8.56
N TYR A 215 3.36 8.52 9.08
CA TYR A 215 4.33 7.69 8.38
C TYR A 215 3.78 7.14 7.05
N GLY A 216 2.51 6.74 7.03
CA GLY A 216 1.82 6.27 5.84
C GLY A 216 0.97 7.37 5.19
N TYR A 217 0.53 7.12 3.97
CA TYR A 217 -0.34 8.01 3.21
C TYR A 217 -1.72 7.42 2.99
N ARG A 218 -2.64 8.26 2.49
CA ARG A 218 -3.96 7.87 2.01
C ARG A 218 -4.09 8.16 0.53
N GLY A 219 -4.88 7.36 -0.18
CA GLY A 219 -5.21 7.60 -1.58
C GLY A 219 -6.28 8.70 -1.77
N THR A 220 -7.03 9.01 -0.69
CA THR A 220 -7.94 10.16 -0.63
C THR A 220 -8.25 10.51 0.82
N TYR A 221 -8.36 11.80 1.12
CA TYR A 221 -8.79 12.35 2.40
C TYR A 221 -10.30 12.64 2.43
N LEU A 222 -11.01 12.32 1.34
CA LEU A 222 -12.45 12.58 1.16
C LEU A 222 -12.84 14.06 1.34
N GLY A 223 -11.93 14.97 0.99
CA GLY A 223 -12.13 16.42 1.09
C GLY A 223 -12.00 16.98 2.49
N THR A 224 -11.41 16.26 3.43
CA THR A 224 -11.19 16.75 4.80
C THR A 224 -9.91 17.57 4.94
N GLN A 225 -9.04 17.57 3.93
CA GLN A 225 -7.77 18.30 3.88
C GLN A 225 -7.55 18.86 2.47
N GLN A 226 -6.74 19.91 2.38
CA GLN A 226 -6.21 20.47 1.15
C GLN A 226 -4.76 20.05 1.02
N VAL A 227 -4.47 19.06 0.20
CA VAL A 227 -3.14 18.47 0.12
C VAL A 227 -2.50 18.76 -1.23
N LEU A 228 -1.24 19.18 -1.21
CA LEU A 228 -0.34 19.15 -2.36
C LEU A 228 1.03 18.71 -1.85
N THR A 229 1.39 17.48 -2.18
CA THR A 229 2.66 16.87 -1.75
C THR A 229 3.45 16.41 -2.97
N ILE A 230 4.74 16.74 -3.00
CA ILE A 230 5.71 16.24 -3.97
C ILE A 230 6.72 15.41 -3.22
N GLY A 231 6.97 14.18 -3.67
CA GLY A 231 7.88 13.25 -3.01
C GLY A 231 8.93 12.68 -3.95
N ALA A 232 10.05 12.26 -3.38
CA ALA A 232 11.08 11.51 -4.08
C ALA A 232 11.62 10.42 -3.17
N SER A 233 11.96 9.27 -3.75
CA SER A 233 12.51 8.14 -3.01
C SER A 233 13.61 7.45 -3.79
N PHE A 234 14.51 6.81 -3.06
CA PHE A 234 15.49 5.87 -3.58
C PHE A 234 15.48 4.58 -2.77
N ASP A 235 15.95 3.50 -3.39
CA ASP A 235 16.05 2.17 -2.78
C ASP A 235 17.25 1.46 -3.41
N GLN A 236 18.09 0.81 -2.61
CA GLN A 236 19.26 0.12 -3.13
C GLN A 236 19.69 -1.03 -2.23
N GLN A 237 20.28 -2.04 -2.84
CA GLN A 237 21.00 -3.11 -2.16
C GLN A 237 22.08 -3.64 -3.09
N ASP A 238 23.31 -3.74 -2.57
CA ASP A 238 24.42 -4.31 -3.30
C ASP A 238 24.36 -5.83 -3.29
N ASP A 239 24.90 -6.47 -4.35
CA ASP A 239 25.10 -7.92 -4.43
C ASP A 239 23.81 -8.75 -4.23
N ILE A 240 22.68 -8.34 -4.76
CA ILE A 240 21.39 -9.03 -4.55
C ILE A 240 21.27 -10.36 -5.29
N ALA A 241 22.07 -10.58 -6.32
CA ALA A 241 22.01 -11.75 -7.18
C ALA A 241 23.36 -12.03 -7.85
N TYR A 242 23.47 -13.22 -8.42
CA TYR A 242 24.57 -13.56 -9.33
C TYR A 242 24.15 -13.32 -10.78
N GLY A 243 25.02 -12.79 -11.60
CA GLY A 243 24.85 -12.70 -13.06
C GLY A 243 24.89 -14.08 -13.73
N SER A 244 25.58 -15.04 -13.11
CA SER A 244 25.48 -16.47 -13.42
C SER A 244 25.22 -17.23 -12.12
N TYR A 245 24.00 -17.73 -11.95
CA TYR A 245 23.59 -18.46 -10.75
C TYR A 245 24.31 -19.82 -10.62
N SER A 246 24.51 -20.52 -11.74
CA SER A 246 25.16 -21.83 -11.74
C SER A 246 26.65 -21.77 -11.36
N THR A 247 27.36 -20.71 -11.73
CA THR A 247 28.78 -20.52 -11.41
C THR A 247 29.01 -19.63 -10.20
N ARG A 248 27.97 -18.91 -9.72
CA ARG A 248 28.03 -17.91 -8.65
C ARG A 248 29.07 -16.81 -8.93
N GLU A 249 29.05 -16.32 -10.16
CA GLU A 249 29.92 -15.23 -10.63
C GLU A 249 29.09 -14.01 -11.02
N ASP A 250 29.78 -12.86 -11.18
CA ASP A 250 29.21 -11.60 -11.66
C ASP A 250 28.10 -11.05 -10.77
N PRO A 251 28.44 -10.52 -9.56
CA PRO A 251 27.48 -9.95 -8.63
C PRO A 251 26.71 -8.79 -9.26
N LYS A 252 25.43 -8.67 -8.91
CA LYS A 252 24.49 -7.69 -9.43
C LYS A 252 23.91 -6.83 -8.31
N ASP A 253 23.93 -5.54 -8.51
CA ASP A 253 23.37 -4.55 -7.60
C ASP A 253 21.96 -4.16 -8.03
N TYR A 254 21.14 -3.81 -7.06
CA TYR A 254 19.79 -3.28 -7.26
C TYR A 254 19.72 -1.82 -6.87
N SER A 255 19.06 -1.04 -7.71
CA SER A 255 18.66 0.33 -7.37
C SER A 255 17.26 0.63 -7.89
N ALA A 256 16.57 1.53 -7.21
CA ALA A 256 15.30 2.08 -7.69
C ALA A 256 15.14 3.53 -7.30
N SER A 257 14.41 4.27 -8.12
CA SER A 257 14.02 5.65 -7.85
C SER A 257 12.58 5.92 -8.22
N THR A 258 11.96 6.88 -7.55
CA THR A 258 10.61 7.35 -7.89
C THR A 258 10.44 8.81 -7.50
N VAL A 259 9.66 9.52 -8.31
CA VAL A 259 9.15 10.86 -8.01
C VAL A 259 7.64 10.82 -8.11
N ASP A 260 6.96 11.37 -7.12
CA ASP A 260 5.50 11.37 -7.03
C ASP A 260 4.92 12.74 -6.69
N ILE A 261 3.66 12.92 -7.09
CA ILE A 261 2.84 14.06 -6.73
C ILE A 261 1.46 13.59 -6.30
N PHE A 262 0.95 14.20 -5.23
CA PHE A 262 -0.42 13.99 -4.76
C PHE A 262 -1.09 15.35 -4.52
N TYR A 263 -2.30 15.48 -5.02
CA TYR A 263 -3.12 16.68 -4.84
C TYR A 263 -4.55 16.29 -4.47
N GLU A 264 -5.09 16.87 -3.40
CA GLU A 264 -6.50 16.83 -3.07
C GLU A 264 -7.01 18.21 -2.67
N GLN A 265 -8.08 18.65 -3.33
CA GLN A 265 -8.67 19.95 -3.10
C GLN A 265 -10.20 19.85 -3.03
N PRO A 266 -10.81 20.15 -1.87
CA PRO A 266 -12.24 20.37 -1.79
C PRO A 266 -12.65 21.72 -2.40
N PHE A 267 -13.72 21.70 -3.19
CA PHE A 267 -14.41 22.85 -3.75
C PHE A 267 -15.90 22.77 -3.39
N ASP A 268 -16.63 23.87 -3.56
CA ASP A 268 -18.08 23.90 -3.32
C ASP A 268 -18.85 22.91 -4.21
N PHE A 269 -18.31 22.61 -5.39
CA PHE A 269 -18.91 21.67 -6.35
C PHE A 269 -18.44 20.22 -6.21
N GLY A 270 -17.50 19.92 -5.33
CA GLY A 270 -16.97 18.56 -5.08
C GLY A 270 -15.50 18.56 -4.70
N THR A 271 -14.92 17.38 -4.49
CA THR A 271 -13.48 17.24 -4.20
C THR A 271 -12.76 16.58 -5.35
N LEU A 272 -11.71 17.22 -5.83
CA LEU A 272 -10.79 16.67 -6.83
C LEU A 272 -9.60 16.03 -6.11
N THR A 273 -9.25 14.80 -6.48
CA THR A 273 -8.06 14.09 -6.04
C THR A 273 -7.23 13.67 -7.25
N LEU A 274 -5.93 13.95 -7.26
CA LEU A 274 -4.99 13.55 -8.30
C LEU A 274 -3.78 12.89 -7.66
N SER A 275 -3.28 11.80 -8.24
CA SER A 275 -2.04 11.12 -7.81
C SER A 275 -1.30 10.63 -9.03
N SER A 276 0.01 10.83 -9.07
CA SER A 276 0.86 10.33 -10.16
C SER A 276 2.26 10.05 -9.63
N ALA A 277 2.95 9.09 -10.24
CA ALA A 277 4.37 8.86 -10.04
C ALA A 277 5.01 8.34 -11.32
N VAL A 278 6.30 8.61 -11.46
CA VAL A 278 7.22 7.92 -12.37
C VAL A 278 8.19 7.10 -11.53
N PHE A 279 8.61 5.95 -12.05
CA PHE A 279 9.49 5.03 -11.33
C PHE A 279 10.45 4.34 -12.27
N ASP A 280 11.58 3.94 -11.71
CA ASP A 280 12.62 3.16 -12.37
C ASP A 280 13.14 2.16 -11.33
N TYR A 281 13.20 0.88 -11.73
CA TYR A 281 13.80 -0.23 -10.97
C TYR A 281 14.84 -0.87 -11.87
N SER A 282 16.07 -0.95 -11.42
CA SER A 282 17.19 -1.48 -12.18
C SER A 282 17.97 -2.52 -11.39
N VAL A 283 18.38 -3.57 -12.08
CA VAL A 283 19.43 -4.49 -11.66
C VAL A 283 20.60 -4.32 -12.63
N ASP A 284 21.82 -4.20 -12.12
CA ASP A 284 23.01 -3.88 -12.90
C ASP A 284 23.34 -4.99 -13.93
N GLY A 285 22.73 -4.88 -15.09
CA GLY A 285 22.76 -5.87 -16.17
C GLY A 285 21.97 -7.14 -15.84
N PHE A 286 21.16 -7.60 -16.79
CA PHE A 286 20.34 -8.80 -16.54
C PHE A 286 21.20 -10.07 -16.52
N PRO A 287 20.97 -11.00 -15.55
CA PRO A 287 21.73 -12.25 -15.48
C PRO A 287 21.53 -13.12 -16.72
N THR A 288 22.61 -13.65 -17.29
CA THR A 288 22.56 -14.63 -18.40
C THR A 288 22.06 -16.01 -17.95
N ASP A 289 22.13 -16.28 -16.65
CA ASP A 289 21.65 -17.49 -15.98
C ASP A 289 21.03 -17.04 -14.65
N PRO A 290 19.78 -16.48 -14.69
CA PRO A 290 19.17 -15.85 -13.55
C PRO A 290 18.83 -16.87 -12.46
N ASP A 291 18.96 -16.43 -11.23
CA ASP A 291 18.40 -17.11 -10.07
C ASP A 291 16.89 -17.34 -10.29
N PRO A 292 16.41 -18.59 -10.18
CA PRO A 292 14.99 -18.91 -10.37
C PRO A 292 14.06 -18.17 -9.37
N GLU A 293 14.58 -17.72 -8.24
CA GLU A 293 13.83 -16.98 -7.23
C GLU A 293 13.92 -15.47 -7.42
N LEU A 294 14.82 -14.98 -8.29
CA LEU A 294 14.84 -13.57 -8.64
C LEU A 294 13.59 -13.25 -9.44
N ASN A 295 12.75 -12.40 -8.88
CA ASN A 295 11.53 -12.00 -9.56
C ASN A 295 11.87 -11.30 -10.89
N ALA A 296 11.42 -11.87 -12.00
CA ALA A 296 11.66 -11.33 -13.33
C ALA A 296 11.15 -9.88 -13.50
N ASN A 297 10.24 -9.42 -12.63
CA ASN A 297 9.73 -8.04 -12.64
C ASN A 297 10.67 -7.02 -11.97
N VAL A 298 11.90 -7.38 -11.68
CA VAL A 298 12.83 -6.53 -10.94
C VAL A 298 13.32 -5.35 -11.75
N GLU A 299 13.51 -5.52 -13.06
CA GLU A 299 13.94 -4.45 -13.98
C GLU A 299 12.73 -3.93 -14.75
N ARG A 300 12.31 -2.72 -14.44
CA ARG A 300 11.18 -2.07 -15.08
C ARG A 300 11.16 -0.58 -14.81
N GLU A 301 10.57 0.16 -15.73
CA GLU A 301 10.24 1.56 -15.55
C GLU A 301 8.78 1.82 -15.90
N GLY A 302 8.29 3.00 -15.60
CA GLY A 302 6.95 3.38 -15.97
C GLY A 302 6.34 4.50 -15.13
N MET A 303 5.03 4.61 -15.27
CA MET A 303 4.27 5.65 -14.59
C MET A 303 2.85 5.20 -14.26
N TYR A 304 2.24 5.86 -13.28
CA TYR A 304 0.80 5.84 -13.14
C TYR A 304 0.24 7.26 -12.98
N ALA A 305 -1.02 7.41 -13.35
CA ALA A 305 -1.83 8.57 -13.05
C ALA A 305 -3.22 8.15 -12.58
N LYS A 306 -3.70 8.75 -11.50
CA LYS A 306 -5.04 8.52 -10.94
C LYS A 306 -5.74 9.85 -10.75
N ALA A 307 -7.03 9.89 -11.07
CA ALA A 307 -7.89 11.04 -10.80
C ALA A 307 -9.18 10.59 -10.13
N GLY A 308 -9.64 11.34 -9.14
CA GLY A 308 -10.88 11.09 -8.43
C GLY A 308 -11.73 12.34 -8.28
N TYR A 309 -13.05 12.19 -8.37
CA TYR A 309 -13.99 13.28 -8.15
C TYR A 309 -15.11 12.83 -7.21
N LEU A 310 -15.06 13.33 -5.98
CA LEU A 310 -16.07 13.07 -4.96
C LEU A 310 -17.17 14.11 -5.04
N LEU A 311 -18.43 13.68 -5.20
CA LEU A 311 -19.59 14.55 -5.28
C LEU A 311 -19.75 15.38 -3.99
N PRO A 312 -20.21 16.64 -4.11
CA PRO A 312 -20.32 17.55 -2.94
C PRO A 312 -21.40 17.10 -1.96
N ASN A 313 -22.46 16.48 -2.44
CA ASN A 313 -23.59 16.07 -1.64
C ASN A 313 -23.70 14.55 -1.57
N PRO A 314 -24.22 13.99 -0.47
CA PRO A 314 -24.55 12.58 -0.40
C PRO A 314 -25.52 12.15 -1.51
N VAL A 315 -25.36 10.93 -1.98
CA VAL A 315 -26.24 10.25 -2.92
C VAL A 315 -26.89 9.07 -2.20
N GLY A 316 -28.17 9.16 -1.90
CA GLY A 316 -28.83 8.12 -1.10
C GLY A 316 -28.25 8.01 0.32
N LEU A 317 -27.71 6.86 0.67
CA LEU A 317 -27.19 6.57 2.01
C LEU A 317 -25.70 6.93 2.20
N GLY A 318 -25.00 7.36 1.14
CA GLY A 318 -23.55 7.52 1.18
C GLY A 318 -23.05 8.64 0.26
N ARG A 319 -21.72 8.76 0.17
CA ARG A 319 -21.03 9.68 -0.73
C ARG A 319 -20.48 8.91 -1.93
N LEU A 320 -20.58 9.49 -3.11
CA LEU A 320 -20.14 8.88 -4.37
C LEU A 320 -18.90 9.61 -4.91
N GLN A 321 -17.85 8.83 -5.22
CA GLN A 321 -16.64 9.29 -5.88
C GLN A 321 -16.42 8.48 -7.15
N PHE A 322 -16.22 9.14 -8.26
CA PHE A 322 -15.76 8.52 -9.51
C PHE A 322 -14.24 8.58 -9.57
N PHE A 323 -13.63 7.60 -10.22
CA PHE A 323 -12.19 7.62 -10.45
C PHE A 323 -11.80 7.07 -11.82
N LEU A 324 -10.62 7.49 -12.25
CA LEU A 324 -9.89 7.00 -13.43
C LEU A 324 -8.49 6.61 -13.00
N ARG A 325 -7.92 5.62 -13.67
CA ARG A 325 -6.53 5.20 -13.52
C ARG A 325 -5.95 4.89 -14.90
N ALA A 326 -4.73 5.34 -15.13
CA ALA A 326 -3.87 4.91 -16.23
C ALA A 326 -2.51 4.52 -15.62
N GLU A 327 -1.96 3.41 -16.07
CA GLU A 327 -0.67 2.88 -15.61
C GLU A 327 0.05 2.24 -16.79
N GLU A 328 1.30 2.56 -16.97
CA GLU A 328 2.19 1.99 -17.98
C GLU A 328 3.41 1.40 -17.28
N THR A 329 3.82 0.23 -17.70
CA THR A 329 5.00 -0.46 -17.19
C THR A 329 5.75 -1.06 -18.36
N GLU A 330 6.99 -0.63 -18.51
CA GLU A 330 7.95 -1.14 -19.46
C GLU A 330 8.90 -2.08 -18.71
N TYR A 331 9.18 -3.23 -19.27
CA TYR A 331 10.07 -4.24 -18.71
C TYR A 331 11.34 -4.33 -19.53
N GLY A 332 12.46 -4.69 -18.90
CA GLY A 332 13.72 -4.90 -19.63
C GLY A 332 13.56 -5.93 -20.75
N GLU A 333 14.05 -5.61 -21.95
CA GLU A 333 13.92 -6.44 -23.16
C GLU A 333 14.42 -7.89 -22.96
N GLU A 334 15.39 -8.10 -22.08
CA GLU A 334 16.01 -9.41 -21.82
C GLU A 334 15.14 -10.33 -20.95
N LEU A 335 14.08 -9.80 -20.33
CA LEU A 335 13.23 -10.55 -19.39
C LEU A 335 12.20 -11.45 -20.05
N GLY A 336 11.94 -11.29 -21.36
CA GLY A 336 10.87 -12.00 -22.06
C GLY A 336 9.48 -11.69 -21.48
N LEU A 337 9.34 -10.56 -20.82
CA LEU A 337 8.08 -9.98 -20.38
C LEU A 337 7.60 -8.99 -21.44
N SER A 338 6.30 -8.76 -21.48
CA SER A 338 5.71 -7.76 -22.37
C SER A 338 5.37 -6.51 -21.58
N ASP A 339 5.66 -5.37 -22.18
CA ASP A 339 5.20 -4.08 -21.67
C ASP A 339 3.70 -4.08 -21.53
N ARG A 340 3.21 -3.38 -20.50
CA ARG A 340 1.82 -3.47 -20.11
C ARG A 340 1.22 -2.11 -19.78
N SER A 341 0.04 -1.87 -20.33
CA SER A 341 -0.84 -0.79 -19.91
C SER A 341 -2.01 -1.29 -19.06
N TRP A 342 -2.45 -0.47 -18.11
CA TRP A 342 -3.63 -0.70 -17.29
C TRP A 342 -4.46 0.56 -17.26
N ASN A 343 -5.62 0.54 -17.91
CA ASN A 343 -6.54 1.66 -17.91
C ASN A 343 -7.83 1.27 -17.19
N SER A 344 -8.28 2.05 -16.22
CA SER A 344 -9.51 1.73 -15.52
C SER A 344 -10.38 2.94 -15.21
N VAL A 345 -11.67 2.66 -15.06
CA VAL A 345 -12.71 3.58 -14.62
C VAL A 345 -13.51 2.92 -13.51
N GLY A 346 -13.87 3.69 -12.49
CA GLY A 346 -14.63 3.12 -11.38
C GLY A 346 -15.33 4.13 -10.52
N ALA A 347 -15.95 3.62 -9.47
CA ALA A 347 -16.65 4.42 -8.49
C ALA A 347 -16.53 3.81 -7.09
N ASN A 348 -16.30 4.68 -6.11
CA ASN A 348 -16.39 4.36 -4.68
C ASN A 348 -17.69 4.90 -4.13
N TYR A 349 -18.45 4.08 -3.43
CA TYR A 349 -19.64 4.47 -2.70
C TYR A 349 -19.39 4.32 -1.19
N TYR A 350 -19.15 5.43 -0.52
CA TYR A 350 -18.81 5.50 0.89
C TYR A 350 -20.05 5.58 1.75
N LEU A 351 -20.44 4.47 2.36
CA LEU A 351 -21.57 4.39 3.30
C LEU A 351 -21.19 4.95 4.68
N ASN A 352 -19.94 4.75 5.09
CA ASN A 352 -19.37 5.32 6.32
C ASN A 352 -17.87 5.61 6.11
N GLY A 353 -17.54 6.61 5.27
CA GLY A 353 -16.17 6.90 4.89
C GLY A 353 -15.43 5.65 4.40
N GLN A 354 -14.16 5.50 4.76
CA GLN A 354 -13.38 4.30 4.41
C GLN A 354 -13.77 3.06 5.22
N SER A 355 -14.53 3.22 6.33
CA SER A 355 -14.90 2.09 7.20
C SER A 355 -15.93 1.16 6.58
N LEU A 356 -16.82 1.67 5.74
CA LEU A 356 -17.78 0.86 5.01
C LEU A 356 -17.97 1.44 3.62
N LYS A 357 -17.47 0.74 2.61
CA LYS A 357 -17.57 1.19 1.21
C LYS A 357 -17.80 0.04 0.25
N LEU A 358 -18.44 0.37 -0.87
CA LEU A 358 -18.49 -0.41 -2.08
C LEU A 358 -17.61 0.25 -3.13
N THR A 359 -16.84 -0.53 -3.88
CA THR A 359 -16.04 -0.05 -5.01
C THR A 359 -16.37 -0.88 -6.23
N PHE A 360 -16.61 -0.22 -7.35
CA PHE A 360 -16.72 -0.81 -8.67
C PHE A 360 -15.54 -0.34 -9.52
N GLU A 361 -14.87 -1.23 -10.23
CA GLU A 361 -13.83 -0.90 -11.20
C GLU A 361 -13.97 -1.80 -12.44
N HIS A 362 -13.88 -1.18 -13.61
CA HIS A 362 -13.69 -1.85 -14.87
C HIS A 362 -12.35 -1.41 -15.45
N ALA A 363 -11.50 -2.37 -15.77
CA ALA A 363 -10.14 -2.16 -16.26
C ALA A 363 -9.92 -2.90 -17.56
N SER A 364 -9.22 -2.26 -18.50
CA SER A 364 -8.60 -2.89 -19.68
C SER A 364 -7.11 -3.01 -19.43
N ILE A 365 -6.59 -4.20 -19.61
CA ILE A 365 -5.18 -4.55 -19.47
C ILE A 365 -4.68 -5.02 -20.82
N GLU A 366 -3.70 -4.29 -21.38
CA GLU A 366 -3.16 -4.54 -22.70
C GLU A 366 -1.66 -4.82 -22.60
N PHE A 367 -1.17 -5.74 -23.43
CA PHE A 367 0.23 -6.12 -23.53
C PHE A 367 0.74 -5.84 -24.94
N ASP A 368 1.90 -5.19 -25.06
CA ASP A 368 2.47 -4.80 -26.35
C ASP A 368 2.80 -6.01 -27.21
N GLU A 369 3.34 -7.07 -26.60
CA GLU A 369 3.59 -8.35 -27.25
C GLU A 369 2.68 -9.44 -26.68
N GLN A 370 1.70 -9.86 -27.47
CA GLN A 370 0.80 -10.93 -27.10
C GLN A 370 1.42 -12.30 -27.39
N HIS A 371 1.51 -13.14 -26.37
CA HIS A 371 1.97 -14.51 -26.52
C HIS A 371 0.78 -15.46 -26.70
N ALA A 372 0.56 -15.95 -27.92
CA ALA A 372 -0.57 -16.83 -28.28
C ALA A 372 -0.66 -18.12 -27.42
N THR A 373 0.40 -18.52 -26.73
CA THR A 373 0.46 -19.71 -25.88
C THR A 373 0.59 -19.42 -24.39
N ASN A 374 0.71 -18.14 -24.01
CA ASN A 374 0.78 -17.72 -22.59
C ASN A 374 -0.41 -16.81 -22.26
N PRO A 375 -1.48 -17.34 -21.65
CA PRO A 375 -2.68 -16.54 -21.33
C PRO A 375 -2.40 -15.38 -20.36
N ALA A 376 -1.30 -15.43 -19.61
CA ALA A 376 -0.91 -14.37 -18.69
C ALA A 376 -0.39 -13.10 -19.40
N LEU A 377 -0.07 -13.21 -20.71
CA LEU A 377 0.42 -12.12 -21.55
C LEU A 377 -0.52 -11.84 -22.73
N GLN A 378 -1.82 -11.95 -22.51
CA GLN A 378 -2.85 -11.59 -23.47
C GLN A 378 -3.73 -10.50 -22.91
N ASP A 379 -4.21 -9.63 -23.78
CA ASP A 379 -5.13 -8.56 -23.41
C ASP A 379 -6.39 -9.11 -22.78
N TYR A 380 -6.86 -8.46 -21.73
CA TYR A 380 -8.10 -8.82 -21.09
C TYR A 380 -8.78 -7.64 -20.41
N ASP A 381 -10.09 -7.71 -20.31
CA ASP A 381 -10.87 -6.82 -19.48
C ASP A 381 -11.13 -7.45 -18.10
N GLN A 382 -11.16 -6.63 -17.09
CA GLN A 382 -11.45 -7.05 -15.73
C GLN A 382 -12.52 -6.15 -15.11
N THR A 383 -13.57 -6.75 -14.57
CA THR A 383 -14.58 -6.03 -13.79
C THR A 383 -14.58 -6.53 -12.36
N THR A 384 -14.44 -5.63 -11.39
CA THR A 384 -14.41 -6.00 -9.98
C THR A 384 -15.39 -5.18 -9.17
N VAL A 385 -16.12 -5.86 -8.28
CA VAL A 385 -16.93 -5.24 -7.23
C VAL A 385 -16.33 -5.60 -5.89
N GLY A 386 -15.94 -4.60 -5.12
CA GLY A 386 -15.36 -4.76 -3.80
C GLY A 386 -16.27 -4.24 -2.69
N LEU A 387 -16.45 -5.03 -1.63
CA LEU A 387 -17.08 -4.62 -0.39
C LEU A 387 -16.01 -4.57 0.70
N GLN A 388 -15.94 -3.44 1.42
CA GLN A 388 -15.00 -3.24 2.53
C GLN A 388 -15.73 -2.90 3.81
N MET A 389 -15.24 -3.47 4.92
CA MET A 389 -15.61 -3.07 6.28
C MET A 389 -14.36 -2.99 7.15
N ILE A 390 -14.25 -1.91 7.95
CA ILE A 390 -13.15 -1.66 8.91
C ILE A 390 -13.77 -1.15 10.21
N PHE A 391 -13.32 -1.65 11.33
CA PHE A 391 -13.62 -1.09 12.67
C PHE A 391 -12.45 -1.28 13.63
#